data_8298c69571e0a09b947274772a9e2936
#
_entry.id   8298c69571e0a09b947274772a9e2936
#
_cell.length_a   1.000
_cell.length_b   1.000
_cell.length_c   1.000
_cell.angle_alpha   90.00
_cell.angle_beta   90.00
_cell.angle_gamma   90.00
#
_symmetry.space_group_name_H-M   'P 1'
#
loop_
_entity.id
_entity.type
_entity.pdbx_description
1 polymer ?
#
loop_
_entity_poly.entity_id
_entity_poly.type
_entity_poly.pdbx_seq_one_letter_code
_entity_poly.pdbx_strand_id
1 'polypeptide(L)'
;MDRRKFVKNSSLFALSLAGAKLGNLTFLPQTLAQVKELKFGIISTESQSNQRPIWEPFIKALSDSIGLPVKAFYVTQYVALIEAMRTGDVHLAWYGGKSYIEAAKRSKAEAFAKVVDTEGGKGYYSHLITNKDNPIVAQAKAMGGDKYVVKNAGNLTFAFNDPNSTSGFLVPSYYVFAQNQVDPKKAFKRLIFSGSHEATALAVANNQVDVATNNNESLDRLQKTNPKARANIETIWTSTLIPSDPIAYRQDLPADLKQKIRNFFYNYKEAKVLKPHGWSGFAQADDKIWNPVRELDLAKKILELENKENMNAEDKQKLEEFRQQLNAIKTN
;
A
#
# COMPACT_ATOMS: atom_id res chain seq x y z
N MET A 1 21.06 13.05 55.56
CA MET A 1 21.80 14.24 55.07
C MET A 1 20.92 15.04 54.15
N ASP A 2 20.79 16.26 54.45
CA ASP A 2 19.72 17.20 54.40
C ASP A 2 19.36 17.72 52.99
N ARG A 3 18.15 17.58 52.59
CA ARG A 3 17.52 18.32 51.47
C ARG A 3 17.00 19.64 52.04
N ARG A 4 17.62 20.76 51.75
CA ARG A 4 17.10 22.13 51.82
C ARG A 4 18.26 23.14 51.76
N LYS A 5 18.40 23.81 50.58
CA LYS A 5 18.83 25.22 50.47
C LYS A 5 19.23 25.51 49.03
N PHE A 6 18.31 26.05 48.25
CA PHE A 6 18.64 27.07 47.25
C PHE A 6 17.37 27.82 46.85
N VAL A 7 17.02 28.81 47.66
CA VAL A 7 16.12 29.91 47.28
C VAL A 7 16.78 31.18 47.75
N LYS A 8 16.95 32.11 46.85
CA LYS A 8 17.07 33.56 46.95
C LYS A 8 18.23 34.12 46.11
N ASN A 9 17.86 34.69 44.99
CA ASN A 9 18.27 36.05 44.65
C ASN A 9 17.29 36.64 43.62
N SER A 10 16.36 37.40 44.14
CA SER A 10 15.53 38.35 43.41
C SER A 10 16.36 39.61 43.17
N SER A 11 16.50 40.05 41.94
CA SER A 11 16.93 41.42 41.66
C SER A 11 15.93 42.06 40.71
N LEU A 12 15.21 43.03 41.26
CA LEU A 12 14.39 43.98 40.51
C LEU A 12 15.20 44.69 39.44
N PHE A 13 14.65 44.78 38.23
CA PHE A 13 15.00 45.86 37.32
C PHE A 13 13.72 46.56 36.86
N ALA A 14 13.77 47.89 37.03
CA ALA A 14 12.69 48.81 36.88
C ALA A 14 12.27 49.03 35.40
N LEU A 15 10.98 49.30 35.23
CA LEU A 15 10.38 49.82 34.00
C LEU A 15 11.03 51.12 33.54
N SER A 16 11.38 51.17 32.26
CA SER A 16 11.42 52.39 31.48
C SER A 16 10.48 52.25 30.28
N LEU A 17 9.33 52.91 30.34
CA LEU A 17 8.49 53.12 29.16
C LEU A 17 9.18 54.10 28.21
N ALA A 18 9.57 53.59 27.06
CA ALA A 18 9.84 54.44 25.88
C ALA A 18 8.96 53.91 24.76
N GLY A 19 8.07 54.76 24.28
CA GLY A 19 7.13 54.44 23.18
C GLY A 19 7.85 54.06 21.90
N ALA A 20 7.56 52.87 21.44
CA ALA A 20 7.88 52.42 20.08
C ALA A 20 6.57 52.07 19.38
N LYS A 21 6.36 52.72 18.24
CA LYS A 21 5.26 52.50 17.31
C LYS A 21 5.02 51.01 17.07
N LEU A 22 3.77 50.58 17.22
CA LEU A 22 3.30 49.28 16.73
C LEU A 22 3.56 49.22 15.22
N GLY A 23 4.73 48.71 14.82
CA GLY A 23 4.96 48.22 13.50
C GLY A 23 4.20 46.90 13.34
N ASN A 24 3.41 46.78 12.30
CA ASN A 24 2.77 45.54 11.89
C ASN A 24 3.80 44.39 11.89
N LEU A 25 3.79 43.58 12.95
CA LEU A 25 4.41 42.27 12.91
C LEU A 25 3.60 41.44 11.94
N THR A 26 3.94 41.52 10.66
CA THR A 26 3.56 40.49 9.71
C THR A 26 4.13 39.19 10.25
N PHE A 27 3.27 38.33 10.76
CA PHE A 27 3.60 36.92 10.98
C PHE A 27 4.00 36.38 9.60
N LEU A 28 5.30 36.36 9.34
CA LEU A 28 5.83 35.54 8.23
C LEU A 28 5.44 34.09 8.60
N PRO A 29 4.73 33.41 7.70
CA PRO A 29 4.47 32.00 7.93
C PRO A 29 5.83 31.34 8.11
N GLN A 30 5.93 30.51 9.18
CA GLN A 30 7.12 29.69 9.44
C GLN A 30 7.46 28.98 8.13
N THR A 31 8.48 29.47 7.44
CA THR A 31 9.02 28.80 6.23
C THR A 31 9.44 27.44 6.72
N LEU A 32 8.69 26.41 6.32
CA LEU A 32 9.11 25.02 6.45
C LEU A 32 10.57 24.95 6.02
N ALA A 33 11.44 24.44 6.89
CA ALA A 33 12.86 24.30 6.61
C ALA A 33 12.98 23.71 5.20
N GLN A 34 13.69 24.41 4.32
CA GLN A 34 13.77 24.09 2.89
C GLN A 34 14.11 22.59 2.76
N VAL A 35 13.21 21.80 2.18
CA VAL A 35 13.42 20.36 1.99
C VAL A 35 14.68 20.19 1.13
N LYS A 36 15.73 19.64 1.72
CA LYS A 36 17.04 19.48 1.05
C LYS A 36 17.16 18.18 0.27
N GLU A 37 16.35 17.20 0.61
CA GLU A 37 16.34 15.85 0.01
C GLU A 37 14.93 15.25 0.15
N LEU A 38 14.50 14.51 -0.86
CA LEU A 38 13.28 13.68 -0.77
C LEU A 38 13.66 12.21 -0.65
N LYS A 39 12.77 11.45 0.02
CA LYS A 39 12.81 9.99 0.00
C LYS A 39 11.54 9.47 -0.66
N PHE A 40 11.73 8.63 -1.69
CA PHE A 40 10.66 7.94 -2.42
C PHE A 40 10.54 6.51 -1.90
N GLY A 41 9.44 6.21 -1.23
CA GLY A 41 9.16 4.91 -0.67
C GLY A 41 8.59 3.93 -1.70
N ILE A 42 9.03 2.69 -1.62
CA ILE A 42 8.67 1.61 -2.55
C ILE A 42 8.16 0.43 -1.73
N ILE A 43 6.90 0.01 -1.95
CA ILE A 43 6.37 -1.19 -1.28
C ILE A 43 7.12 -2.45 -1.71
N SER A 44 7.22 -3.42 -0.81
CA SER A 44 7.96 -4.68 -1.01
C SER A 44 7.16 -5.70 -1.82
N THR A 45 6.94 -5.43 -3.11
CA THR A 45 6.29 -6.40 -4.01
C THR A 45 7.24 -7.51 -4.42
N GLU A 46 8.52 -7.19 -4.54
CA GLU A 46 9.64 -8.09 -4.85
C GLU A 46 10.81 -7.86 -3.86
N SER A 47 11.81 -8.72 -3.94
CA SER A 47 13.10 -8.54 -3.22
C SER A 47 13.77 -7.23 -3.62
N GLN A 48 14.51 -6.62 -2.69
CA GLN A 48 15.24 -5.39 -2.98
C GLN A 48 16.25 -5.56 -4.13
N SER A 49 16.86 -6.73 -4.28
CA SER A 49 17.78 -7.05 -5.38
C SER A 49 17.09 -6.96 -6.74
N ASN A 50 15.81 -7.31 -6.82
CA ASN A 50 15.02 -7.21 -8.05
C ASN A 50 14.41 -5.83 -8.25
N GLN A 51 14.07 -5.12 -7.17
CA GLN A 51 13.49 -3.77 -7.26
C GLN A 51 14.53 -2.70 -7.61
N ARG A 52 15.74 -2.73 -7.02
CA ARG A 52 16.75 -1.66 -7.20
C ARG A 52 17.09 -1.35 -8.66
N PRO A 53 17.43 -2.33 -9.51
CA PRO A 53 17.81 -2.04 -10.90
C PRO A 53 16.67 -1.39 -11.70
N ILE A 54 15.42 -1.64 -11.31
CA ILE A 54 14.23 -1.11 -11.97
C ILE A 54 13.92 0.32 -11.49
N TRP A 55 14.03 0.56 -10.17
CA TRP A 55 13.66 1.83 -9.56
C TRP A 55 14.73 2.90 -9.63
N GLU A 56 16.00 2.57 -9.51
CA GLU A 56 17.10 3.56 -9.49
C GLU A 56 17.12 4.48 -10.71
N PRO A 57 16.91 4.01 -11.96
CA PRO A 57 16.84 4.91 -13.12
C PRO A 57 15.66 5.89 -13.05
N PHE A 58 14.50 5.43 -12.53
CA PHE A 58 13.32 6.27 -12.33
C PHE A 58 13.55 7.34 -11.25
N ILE A 59 14.12 6.96 -10.11
CA ILE A 59 14.45 7.86 -9.00
C ILE A 59 15.45 8.92 -9.45
N LYS A 60 16.46 8.53 -10.25
CA LYS A 60 17.41 9.47 -10.84
C LYS A 60 16.71 10.48 -11.76
N ALA A 61 15.85 10.03 -12.65
CA ALA A 61 15.10 10.89 -13.56
C ALA A 61 14.20 11.88 -12.80
N LEU A 62 13.54 11.43 -11.74
CA LEU A 62 12.74 12.31 -10.85
C LEU A 62 13.65 13.37 -10.20
N SER A 63 14.77 12.95 -9.62
CA SER A 63 15.73 13.84 -8.97
C SER A 63 16.24 14.93 -9.92
N ASP A 64 16.68 14.53 -11.11
CA ASP A 64 17.18 15.44 -12.14
C ASP A 64 16.09 16.46 -12.58
N SER A 65 14.84 15.99 -12.73
CA SER A 65 13.73 16.83 -13.18
C SER A 65 13.29 17.88 -12.17
N ILE A 66 13.24 17.54 -10.88
CA ILE A 66 12.78 18.48 -9.85
C ILE A 66 13.91 19.37 -9.30
N GLY A 67 15.18 19.06 -9.64
CA GLY A 67 16.36 19.80 -9.18
C GLY A 67 16.64 19.61 -7.68
N LEU A 68 16.24 18.46 -7.11
CA LEU A 68 16.43 18.14 -5.69
C LEU A 68 16.83 16.65 -5.56
N PRO A 69 17.81 16.31 -4.69
CA PRO A 69 18.15 14.91 -4.44
C PRO A 69 16.94 14.08 -4.03
N VAL A 70 16.70 12.97 -4.72
CA VAL A 70 15.69 11.98 -4.37
C VAL A 70 16.38 10.65 -4.11
N LYS A 71 16.09 10.02 -2.97
CA LYS A 71 16.62 8.70 -2.62
C LYS A 71 15.48 7.66 -2.55
N ALA A 72 15.73 6.49 -3.11
CA ALA A 72 14.82 5.36 -2.94
C ALA A 72 14.86 4.86 -1.49
N PHE A 73 13.67 4.57 -0.94
CA PHE A 73 13.47 4.01 0.39
C PHE A 73 12.75 2.67 0.26
N TYR A 74 13.51 1.59 0.40
CA TYR A 74 12.99 0.22 0.30
C TYR A 74 12.59 -0.30 1.68
N VAL A 75 11.47 -1.00 1.73
CA VAL A 75 10.96 -1.65 2.94
C VAL A 75 10.86 -3.17 2.74
N THR A 76 10.77 -3.91 3.82
CA THR A 76 10.51 -5.37 3.80
C THR A 76 9.06 -5.72 4.12
N GLN A 77 8.28 -4.74 4.62
CA GLN A 77 6.87 -4.90 4.95
C GLN A 77 6.11 -3.61 4.55
N TYR A 78 4.90 -3.76 4.07
CA TYR A 78 4.07 -2.62 3.64
C TYR A 78 3.79 -1.64 4.78
N VAL A 79 3.57 -2.15 5.99
CA VAL A 79 3.33 -1.30 7.17
C VAL A 79 4.52 -0.38 7.48
N ALA A 80 5.75 -0.80 7.23
CA ALA A 80 6.93 0.02 7.46
C ALA A 80 6.94 1.27 6.57
N LEU A 81 6.46 1.17 5.32
CA LEU A 81 6.33 2.33 4.44
C LEU A 81 5.25 3.31 4.93
N ILE A 82 4.11 2.78 5.40
CA ILE A 82 3.03 3.61 5.96
C ILE A 82 3.55 4.39 7.18
N GLU A 83 4.29 3.74 8.06
CA GLU A 83 4.87 4.39 9.24
C GLU A 83 5.98 5.39 8.89
N ALA A 84 6.86 5.07 7.92
CA ALA A 84 7.89 5.99 7.44
C ALA A 84 7.28 7.27 6.83
N MET A 85 6.15 7.16 6.14
CA MET A 85 5.38 8.32 5.67
C MET A 85 4.80 9.11 6.84
N ARG A 86 4.27 8.41 7.88
CA ARG A 86 3.69 9.04 9.07
C ARG A 86 4.73 9.85 9.87
N THR A 87 5.92 9.30 10.04
CA THR A 87 7.02 9.95 10.79
C THR A 87 7.73 11.05 9.99
N GLY A 88 7.52 11.11 8.66
CA GLY A 88 8.20 12.05 7.78
C GLY A 88 9.54 11.56 7.24
N ASP A 89 9.88 10.30 7.47
CA ASP A 89 11.08 9.68 6.88
C ASP A 89 10.93 9.43 5.37
N VAL A 90 9.68 9.35 4.87
CA VAL A 90 9.35 9.23 3.46
C VAL A 90 8.43 10.39 3.07
N HIS A 91 8.66 10.97 1.90
CA HIS A 91 7.97 12.16 1.39
C HIS A 91 7.05 11.87 0.21
N LEU A 92 7.45 10.92 -0.64
CA LEU A 92 6.69 10.35 -1.75
C LEU A 92 6.68 8.84 -1.64
N ALA A 93 5.65 8.17 -2.20
CA ALA A 93 5.66 6.72 -2.28
C ALA A 93 4.78 6.18 -3.41
N TRP A 94 5.18 5.02 -3.92
CA TRP A 94 4.32 4.09 -4.62
C TRP A 94 3.71 3.12 -3.62
N TYR A 95 2.38 3.05 -3.61
CA TYR A 95 1.58 2.17 -2.77
C TYR A 95 0.71 1.24 -3.62
N GLY A 96 0.24 0.14 -3.05
CA GLY A 96 -0.97 -0.50 -3.53
C GLY A 96 -2.21 0.20 -2.95
N GLY A 97 -3.39 -0.03 -3.54
CA GLY A 97 -4.62 0.65 -3.10
C GLY A 97 -4.92 0.49 -1.62
N LYS A 98 -4.76 -0.73 -1.04
CA LYS A 98 -4.98 -0.99 0.40
C LYS A 98 -3.97 -0.26 1.28
N SER A 99 -2.68 -0.34 0.97
CA SER A 99 -1.66 0.38 1.76
C SER A 99 -1.80 1.89 1.64
N TYR A 100 -2.27 2.39 0.50
CA TYR A 100 -2.58 3.81 0.31
C TYR A 100 -3.74 4.28 1.20
N ILE A 101 -4.88 3.59 1.22
CA ILE A 101 -6.01 4.04 2.06
C ILE A 101 -5.64 4.05 3.56
N GLU A 102 -4.75 3.17 3.99
CA GLU A 102 -4.19 3.21 5.34
C GLU A 102 -3.25 4.40 5.54
N ALA A 103 -2.37 4.70 4.56
CA ALA A 103 -1.47 5.85 4.61
C ALA A 103 -2.24 7.18 4.55
N ALA A 104 -3.29 7.29 3.73
CA ALA A 104 -4.16 8.46 3.68
C ALA A 104 -4.85 8.72 5.03
N LYS A 105 -5.31 7.65 5.69
CA LYS A 105 -5.99 7.75 6.99
C LYS A 105 -5.09 8.22 8.12
N ARG A 106 -3.82 7.79 8.17
CA ARG A 106 -2.96 7.97 9.35
C ARG A 106 -1.59 8.58 9.11
N SER A 107 -1.22 8.84 7.85
CA SER A 107 0.13 9.26 7.48
C SER A 107 0.17 10.52 6.63
N LYS A 108 -0.94 11.25 6.51
CA LYS A 108 -1.08 12.45 5.67
C LYS A 108 -0.70 12.20 4.20
N ALA A 109 -0.86 10.97 3.69
CA ALA A 109 -0.63 10.68 2.28
C ALA A 109 -1.77 11.23 1.43
N GLU A 110 -1.41 11.89 0.32
CA GLU A 110 -2.32 12.44 -0.67
C GLU A 110 -1.92 11.90 -2.05
N ALA A 111 -2.79 11.05 -2.64
CA ALA A 111 -2.57 10.57 -3.98
C ALA A 111 -2.79 11.69 -5.00
N PHE A 112 -1.89 11.77 -5.96
CA PHE A 112 -1.95 12.77 -7.04
C PHE A 112 -1.86 12.12 -8.42
N ALA A 113 -1.37 10.89 -8.50
CA ALA A 113 -1.24 10.14 -9.75
C ALA A 113 -1.55 8.66 -9.52
N LYS A 114 -1.91 7.98 -10.59
CA LYS A 114 -1.97 6.52 -10.69
C LYS A 114 -1.07 6.03 -11.82
N VAL A 115 -0.57 4.82 -11.68
CA VAL A 115 0.19 4.17 -12.75
C VAL A 115 -0.73 3.83 -13.93
N VAL A 116 -0.16 3.85 -15.14
CA VAL A 116 -0.81 3.36 -16.37
C VAL A 116 0.06 2.24 -16.89
N ASP A 117 -0.51 1.06 -17.09
CA ASP A 117 0.21 -0.10 -17.61
C ASP A 117 0.55 0.04 -19.11
N THR A 118 1.30 -0.91 -19.65
CA THR A 118 1.72 -0.89 -21.06
C THR A 118 0.58 -1.10 -22.05
N GLU A 119 -0.57 -1.58 -21.61
CA GLU A 119 -1.77 -1.80 -22.42
C GLU A 119 -2.76 -0.62 -22.31
N GLY A 120 -2.41 0.41 -21.52
CA GLY A 120 -3.29 1.55 -21.22
C GLY A 120 -4.43 1.19 -20.27
N GLY A 121 -4.25 0.13 -19.50
CA GLY A 121 -5.24 -0.46 -18.63
C GLY A 121 -5.69 0.44 -17.50
N LYS A 122 -6.87 0.13 -16.98
CA LYS A 122 -7.51 0.88 -15.90
C LYS A 122 -7.25 0.29 -14.52
N GLY A 123 -6.43 -0.79 -14.46
CA GLY A 123 -6.16 -1.53 -13.23
C GLY A 123 -5.55 -2.91 -13.49
N TYR A 124 -5.59 -3.74 -12.46
CA TYR A 124 -4.99 -5.08 -12.45
C TYR A 124 -5.88 -6.09 -11.72
N TYR A 125 -5.46 -7.36 -11.64
CA TYR A 125 -6.26 -8.44 -11.09
C TYR A 125 -5.52 -9.19 -9.98
N SER A 126 -6.26 -9.55 -8.92
CA SER A 126 -5.80 -10.52 -7.94
C SER A 126 -5.98 -11.93 -8.47
N HIS A 127 -5.04 -12.81 -8.15
CA HIS A 127 -5.07 -14.22 -8.50
C HIS A 127 -4.93 -15.13 -7.27
N LEU A 128 -5.59 -16.28 -7.32
CA LEU A 128 -5.12 -17.46 -6.60
C LEU A 128 -4.26 -18.29 -7.54
N ILE A 129 -3.08 -18.64 -7.09
CA ILE A 129 -2.08 -19.40 -7.84
C ILE A 129 -1.74 -20.70 -7.14
N THR A 130 -1.38 -21.71 -7.91
CA THR A 130 -0.90 -23.02 -7.43
C THR A 130 0.24 -23.50 -8.32
N ASN A 131 0.97 -24.53 -7.91
CA ASN A 131 1.94 -25.16 -8.81
C ASN A 131 1.18 -25.88 -9.93
N LYS A 132 1.64 -25.74 -11.18
CA LYS A 132 0.98 -26.34 -12.35
C LYS A 132 0.84 -27.87 -12.27
N ASP A 133 1.79 -28.52 -11.58
CA ASP A 133 1.83 -29.97 -11.40
C ASP A 133 1.11 -30.43 -10.12
N ASN A 134 0.49 -29.48 -9.36
CA ASN A 134 -0.29 -29.82 -8.18
C ASN A 134 -1.58 -30.57 -8.60
N PRO A 135 -1.91 -31.72 -7.98
CA PRO A 135 -3.10 -32.50 -8.30
C PRO A 135 -4.42 -31.74 -8.23
N ILE A 136 -4.45 -30.62 -7.49
CA ILE A 136 -5.67 -29.81 -7.35
C ILE A 136 -6.05 -29.02 -8.61
N VAL A 137 -5.13 -28.80 -9.55
CA VAL A 137 -5.30 -27.88 -10.69
C VAL A 137 -6.56 -28.20 -11.49
N ALA A 138 -6.74 -29.47 -11.89
CA ALA A 138 -7.88 -29.87 -12.72
C ALA A 138 -9.21 -29.64 -12.01
N GLN A 139 -9.32 -30.02 -10.73
CA GLN A 139 -10.53 -29.85 -9.92
C GLN A 139 -10.80 -28.40 -9.61
N ALA A 140 -9.78 -27.61 -9.27
CA ALA A 140 -9.89 -26.18 -9.01
C ALA A 140 -10.40 -25.41 -10.24
N LYS A 141 -9.87 -25.72 -11.44
CA LYS A 141 -10.36 -25.13 -12.68
C LYS A 141 -11.81 -25.52 -13.01
N ALA A 142 -12.18 -26.76 -12.80
CA ALA A 142 -13.53 -27.25 -13.08
C ALA A 142 -14.61 -26.69 -12.12
N MET A 143 -14.26 -26.47 -10.85
CA MET A 143 -15.20 -26.02 -9.82
C MET A 143 -15.26 -24.48 -9.70
N GLY A 144 -14.23 -23.78 -10.16
CA GLY A 144 -13.90 -22.41 -9.78
C GLY A 144 -12.90 -22.44 -8.63
N GLY A 145 -11.72 -21.81 -8.82
CA GLY A 145 -10.60 -21.93 -7.87
C GLY A 145 -10.92 -21.42 -6.47
N ASP A 146 -11.71 -20.36 -6.36
CA ASP A 146 -12.21 -19.82 -5.10
C ASP A 146 -13.06 -20.83 -4.34
N LYS A 147 -14.05 -21.44 -5.00
CA LYS A 147 -14.95 -22.44 -4.43
C LYS A 147 -14.20 -23.71 -4.02
N TYR A 148 -13.24 -24.12 -4.86
CA TYR A 148 -12.40 -25.29 -4.56
C TYR A 148 -11.58 -25.06 -3.30
N VAL A 149 -10.91 -23.90 -3.21
CA VAL A 149 -10.04 -23.55 -2.08
C VAL A 149 -10.85 -23.47 -0.78
N VAL A 150 -12.01 -22.83 -0.79
CA VAL A 150 -12.89 -22.74 0.38
C VAL A 150 -13.33 -24.14 0.84
N LYS A 151 -13.81 -24.98 -0.08
CA LYS A 151 -14.31 -26.32 0.22
C LYS A 151 -13.24 -27.26 0.80
N ASN A 152 -11.98 -27.11 0.35
CA ASN A 152 -10.88 -28.00 0.68
C ASN A 152 -9.84 -27.37 1.63
N ALA A 153 -10.13 -26.21 2.22
CA ALA A 153 -9.16 -25.41 3.00
C ALA A 153 -8.42 -26.24 4.08
N GLY A 154 -9.13 -27.12 4.80
CA GLY A 154 -8.56 -27.95 5.86
C GLY A 154 -7.46 -28.92 5.40
N ASN A 155 -7.38 -29.21 4.11
CA ASN A 155 -6.35 -30.05 3.51
C ASN A 155 -5.23 -29.25 2.84
N LEU A 156 -5.39 -27.93 2.69
CA LEU A 156 -4.49 -27.06 1.92
C LEU A 156 -3.60 -26.22 2.84
N THR A 157 -2.38 -25.98 2.37
CA THR A 157 -1.50 -24.93 2.86
C THR A 157 -1.68 -23.69 2.00
N PHE A 158 -1.79 -22.52 2.65
CA PHE A 158 -2.10 -21.26 1.96
C PHE A 158 -1.14 -20.13 2.35
N ALA A 159 -0.77 -19.31 1.37
CA ALA A 159 0.02 -18.11 1.61
C ALA A 159 -0.68 -16.84 1.13
N PHE A 160 -0.86 -15.88 2.04
CA PHE A 160 -1.09 -14.48 1.70
C PHE A 160 0.24 -13.75 1.49
N ASN A 161 0.19 -12.60 0.82
CA ASN A 161 1.33 -11.69 0.69
C ASN A 161 1.57 -10.92 2.02
N ASP A 162 1.01 -9.72 2.14
CA ASP A 162 1.13 -8.80 3.30
C ASP A 162 -0.28 -8.31 3.68
N PRO A 163 -0.61 -8.15 4.97
CA PRO A 163 -1.93 -7.67 5.41
C PRO A 163 -2.37 -6.33 4.82
N ASN A 164 -1.43 -5.49 4.35
CA ASN A 164 -1.71 -4.22 3.69
C ASN A 164 -1.68 -4.31 2.15
N SER A 165 -1.58 -5.52 1.59
CA SER A 165 -1.67 -5.73 0.15
C SER A 165 -3.13 -5.72 -0.33
N THR A 166 -3.39 -5.10 -1.47
CA THR A 166 -4.71 -5.10 -2.11
C THR A 166 -5.00 -6.47 -2.71
N SER A 167 -4.24 -6.87 -3.74
CA SER A 167 -4.42 -8.13 -4.47
C SER A 167 -3.92 -9.34 -3.68
N GLY A 168 -2.91 -9.16 -2.84
CA GLY A 168 -2.32 -10.26 -2.07
C GLY A 168 -3.02 -10.54 -0.74
N PHE A 169 -3.98 -9.71 -0.33
CA PHE A 169 -4.72 -9.92 0.92
C PHE A 169 -6.16 -9.43 0.88
N LEU A 170 -6.44 -8.13 0.68
CA LEU A 170 -7.78 -7.57 0.82
C LEU A 170 -8.78 -8.21 -0.12
N VAL A 171 -8.47 -8.23 -1.42
CA VAL A 171 -9.36 -8.74 -2.46
C VAL A 171 -9.69 -10.21 -2.27
N PRO A 172 -8.72 -11.14 -2.12
CA PRO A 172 -9.05 -12.54 -1.85
C PRO A 172 -9.71 -12.73 -0.47
N SER A 173 -9.36 -11.95 0.54
CA SER A 173 -10.03 -12.02 1.86
C SER A 173 -11.52 -11.71 1.78
N TYR A 174 -11.92 -10.78 0.91
CA TYR A 174 -13.32 -10.47 0.71
C TYR A 174 -14.03 -11.49 -0.20
N TYR A 175 -13.56 -11.61 -1.45
CA TYR A 175 -14.28 -12.40 -2.46
C TYR A 175 -14.22 -13.91 -2.23
N VAL A 176 -13.09 -14.42 -1.75
CA VAL A 176 -12.91 -15.86 -1.56
C VAL A 176 -13.36 -16.30 -0.16
N PHE A 177 -13.04 -15.51 0.87
CA PHE A 177 -13.26 -15.97 2.25
C PHE A 177 -14.47 -15.32 2.94
N ALA A 178 -14.51 -13.99 3.07
CA ALA A 178 -15.58 -13.33 3.84
C ALA A 178 -16.99 -13.56 3.24
N GLN A 179 -17.13 -13.48 1.92
CA GLN A 179 -18.39 -13.78 1.24
C GLN A 179 -18.86 -15.22 1.41
N ASN A 180 -17.93 -16.15 1.63
CA ASN A 180 -18.23 -17.56 1.90
C ASN A 180 -18.26 -17.90 3.40
N GLN A 181 -18.23 -16.88 4.28
CA GLN A 181 -18.25 -17.03 5.75
C GLN A 181 -17.11 -17.93 6.29
N VAL A 182 -15.95 -17.88 5.64
CA VAL A 182 -14.76 -18.64 6.03
C VAL A 182 -13.74 -17.72 6.69
N ASP A 183 -13.31 -18.07 7.90
CA ASP A 183 -12.13 -17.47 8.53
C ASP A 183 -10.89 -18.24 8.07
N PRO A 184 -10.06 -17.66 7.19
CA PRO A 184 -8.88 -18.36 6.67
C PRO A 184 -7.88 -18.76 7.76
N LYS A 185 -7.85 -18.02 8.89
CA LYS A 185 -6.95 -18.34 10.02
C LYS A 185 -7.30 -19.66 10.70
N LYS A 186 -8.57 -20.07 10.62
CA LYS A 186 -9.07 -21.31 11.23
C LYS A 186 -9.23 -22.43 10.20
N ALA A 187 -9.44 -22.08 8.94
CA ALA A 187 -9.86 -23.02 7.90
C ALA A 187 -8.71 -23.85 7.32
N PHE A 188 -7.53 -23.24 7.13
CA PHE A 188 -6.43 -23.89 6.45
C PHE A 188 -5.60 -24.82 7.36
N LYS A 189 -5.10 -25.92 6.77
CA LYS A 189 -4.10 -26.78 7.41
C LYS A 189 -2.88 -25.98 7.92
N ARG A 190 -2.44 -25.01 7.12
CA ARG A 190 -1.40 -24.05 7.47
C ARG A 190 -1.63 -22.75 6.67
N LEU A 191 -1.60 -21.62 7.37
CA LEU A 191 -1.66 -20.29 6.77
C LEU A 191 -0.39 -19.53 7.10
N ILE A 192 0.20 -18.89 6.08
CA ILE A 192 1.36 -18.00 6.26
C ILE A 192 1.17 -16.67 5.55
N PHE A 193 1.97 -15.67 5.95
CA PHE A 193 2.16 -14.42 5.23
C PHE A 193 3.60 -14.40 4.73
N SER A 194 3.80 -14.38 3.42
CA SER A 194 5.11 -14.46 2.78
C SER A 194 5.81 -13.11 2.62
N GLY A 195 5.11 -12.00 2.86
CA GLY A 195 5.63 -10.64 2.87
C GLY A 195 5.72 -9.96 1.50
N SER A 196 5.74 -10.69 0.38
CA SER A 196 5.80 -10.13 -0.96
C SER A 196 5.12 -11.01 -2.01
N HIS A 197 4.79 -10.45 -3.17
CA HIS A 197 4.25 -11.20 -4.31
C HIS A 197 5.29 -12.18 -4.89
N GLU A 198 6.55 -11.75 -4.96
CA GLU A 198 7.64 -12.64 -5.38
C GLU A 198 7.74 -13.85 -4.44
N ALA A 199 7.69 -13.64 -3.12
CA ALA A 199 7.78 -14.73 -2.15
C ALA A 199 6.60 -15.71 -2.24
N THR A 200 5.37 -15.22 -2.43
CA THR A 200 4.21 -16.12 -2.65
C THR A 200 4.33 -16.92 -3.93
N ALA A 201 4.80 -16.30 -5.02
CA ALA A 201 5.00 -16.98 -6.30
C ALA A 201 6.09 -18.06 -6.18
N LEU A 202 7.21 -17.76 -5.55
CA LEU A 202 8.30 -18.73 -5.31
C LEU A 202 7.87 -19.87 -4.39
N ALA A 203 7.07 -19.59 -3.35
CA ALA A 203 6.55 -20.62 -2.45
C ALA A 203 5.68 -21.64 -3.19
N VAL A 204 4.83 -21.19 -4.11
CA VAL A 204 4.02 -22.05 -4.97
C VAL A 204 4.89 -22.78 -5.99
N ALA A 205 5.77 -22.07 -6.70
CA ALA A 205 6.62 -22.66 -7.73
C ALA A 205 7.51 -23.80 -7.20
N ASN A 206 7.89 -23.74 -5.91
CA ASN A 206 8.72 -24.72 -5.21
C ASN A 206 7.91 -25.69 -4.33
N ASN A 207 6.60 -25.77 -4.47
CA ASN A 207 5.71 -26.65 -3.68
C ASN A 207 5.82 -26.47 -2.16
N GLN A 208 6.14 -25.27 -1.67
CA GLN A 208 6.19 -24.96 -0.23
C GLN A 208 4.79 -24.69 0.35
N VAL A 209 3.86 -24.27 -0.49
CA VAL A 209 2.44 -24.11 -0.20
C VAL A 209 1.62 -24.59 -1.40
N ASP A 210 0.40 -25.07 -1.14
CA ASP A 210 -0.50 -25.56 -2.19
C ASP A 210 -1.12 -24.43 -3.00
N VAL A 211 -1.53 -23.35 -2.32
CA VAL A 211 -2.19 -22.19 -2.94
C VAL A 211 -1.62 -20.90 -2.33
N ALA A 212 -1.49 -19.88 -3.16
CA ALA A 212 -1.13 -18.55 -2.69
C ALA A 212 -1.87 -17.44 -3.45
N THR A 213 -1.85 -16.23 -2.87
CA THR A 213 -2.34 -15.03 -3.53
C THR A 213 -1.24 -14.36 -4.35
N ASN A 214 -1.59 -13.79 -5.51
CA ASN A 214 -0.69 -13.02 -6.34
C ASN A 214 -1.46 -12.02 -7.21
N ASN A 215 -0.84 -11.44 -8.24
CA ASN A 215 -1.49 -10.60 -9.24
C ASN A 215 -0.79 -10.74 -10.61
N ASN A 216 -1.49 -10.32 -11.67
CA ASN A 216 -0.97 -10.39 -13.03
C ASN A 216 0.34 -9.62 -13.21
N GLU A 217 0.44 -8.38 -12.69
CA GLU A 217 1.64 -7.54 -12.85
C GLU A 217 2.89 -8.17 -12.22
N SER A 218 2.76 -8.74 -11.02
CA SER A 218 3.89 -9.42 -10.35
C SER A 218 4.26 -10.72 -11.05
N LEU A 219 3.30 -11.46 -11.60
CA LEU A 219 3.58 -12.64 -12.41
C LEU A 219 4.30 -12.28 -13.73
N ASP A 220 3.95 -11.15 -14.35
CA ASP A 220 4.63 -10.63 -15.54
C ASP A 220 6.07 -10.17 -15.24
N ARG A 221 6.30 -9.54 -14.07
CA ARG A 221 7.66 -9.23 -13.61
C ARG A 221 8.45 -10.51 -13.31
N LEU A 222 7.84 -11.51 -12.67
CA LEU A 222 8.47 -12.79 -12.41
C LEU A 222 8.85 -13.52 -13.72
N GLN A 223 8.04 -13.40 -14.78
CA GLN A 223 8.38 -13.95 -16.10
C GLN A 223 9.70 -13.39 -16.63
N LYS A 224 10.03 -12.13 -16.32
CA LYS A 224 11.27 -11.49 -16.73
C LYS A 224 12.45 -11.83 -15.81
N THR A 225 12.21 -11.91 -14.50
CA THR A 225 13.28 -12.08 -13.49
C THR A 225 13.58 -13.55 -13.18
N ASN A 226 12.55 -14.43 -13.23
CA ASN A 226 12.68 -15.87 -12.99
C ASN A 226 11.68 -16.68 -13.82
N PRO A 227 11.90 -16.81 -15.16
CA PRO A 227 10.98 -17.51 -16.06
C PRO A 227 10.79 -18.99 -15.69
N LYS A 228 11.79 -19.63 -15.08
CA LYS A 228 11.67 -21.03 -14.63
C LYS A 228 10.64 -21.15 -13.49
N ALA A 229 10.67 -20.29 -12.50
CA ALA A 229 9.67 -20.28 -11.45
C ALA A 229 8.28 -19.94 -12.00
N ARG A 230 8.19 -18.92 -12.88
CA ARG A 230 6.92 -18.53 -13.51
C ARG A 230 6.28 -19.67 -14.30
N ALA A 231 7.06 -20.46 -15.02
CA ALA A 231 6.60 -21.62 -15.81
C ALA A 231 5.98 -22.74 -14.95
N ASN A 232 6.24 -22.75 -13.64
CA ASN A 232 5.66 -23.72 -12.68
C ASN A 232 4.38 -23.21 -12.01
N ILE A 233 3.90 -22.02 -12.35
CA ILE A 233 2.74 -21.40 -11.70
C ILE A 233 1.53 -21.43 -12.61
N GLU A 234 0.42 -21.92 -12.07
CA GLU A 234 -0.90 -21.93 -12.69
C GLU A 234 -1.84 -21.01 -11.92
N THR A 235 -2.62 -20.18 -12.63
CA THR A 235 -3.67 -19.36 -12.06
C THR A 235 -4.98 -20.15 -12.03
N ILE A 236 -5.57 -20.29 -10.84
CA ILE A 236 -6.82 -21.03 -10.63
C ILE A 236 -8.03 -20.12 -10.35
N TRP A 237 -7.81 -18.85 -10.04
CA TRP A 237 -8.87 -17.85 -9.87
C TRP A 237 -8.36 -16.45 -10.19
N THR A 238 -9.26 -15.60 -10.69
CA THR A 238 -9.00 -14.19 -11.02
C THR A 238 -10.14 -13.32 -10.47
N SER A 239 -9.81 -12.23 -9.83
CA SER A 239 -10.78 -11.28 -9.26
C SER A 239 -11.42 -10.40 -10.34
N THR A 240 -12.37 -9.55 -9.90
CA THR A 240 -12.75 -8.33 -10.61
C THR A 240 -11.58 -7.35 -10.68
N LEU A 241 -11.69 -6.35 -11.57
CA LEU A 241 -10.66 -5.33 -11.77
C LEU A 241 -10.41 -4.53 -10.48
N ILE A 242 -9.14 -4.36 -10.14
CA ILE A 242 -8.64 -3.52 -9.04
C ILE A 242 -8.13 -2.21 -9.65
N PRO A 243 -8.47 -1.03 -9.11
CA PRO A 243 -7.91 0.23 -9.57
C PRO A 243 -6.37 0.23 -9.56
N SER A 244 -5.75 0.85 -10.58
CA SER A 244 -4.29 0.99 -10.67
C SER A 244 -3.68 1.60 -9.42
N ASP A 245 -2.44 1.25 -9.16
CA ASP A 245 -1.72 1.66 -7.96
C ASP A 245 -1.48 3.18 -7.88
N PRO A 246 -1.61 3.77 -6.67
CA PRO A 246 -1.40 5.19 -6.43
C PRO A 246 0.07 5.56 -6.28
N ILE A 247 0.38 6.78 -6.74
CA ILE A 247 1.53 7.55 -6.31
C ILE A 247 1.04 8.67 -5.40
N ALA A 248 1.58 8.74 -4.20
CA ALA A 248 1.18 9.70 -3.19
C ALA A 248 2.38 10.48 -2.65
N TYR A 249 2.15 11.70 -2.22
CA TYR A 249 3.09 12.50 -1.46
C TYR A 249 2.50 12.91 -0.10
N ARG A 250 3.32 13.44 0.78
CA ARG A 250 2.83 14.01 2.05
C ARG A 250 2.08 15.32 1.76
N GLN A 251 0.95 15.50 2.42
CA GLN A 251 0.13 16.73 2.30
C GLN A 251 0.88 18.00 2.68
N ASP A 252 1.83 17.91 3.60
CA ASP A 252 2.58 19.04 4.13
C ASP A 252 3.84 19.43 3.31
N LEU A 253 4.07 18.80 2.14
CA LEU A 253 5.11 19.28 1.22
C LEU A 253 4.77 20.66 0.67
N PRO A 254 5.78 21.53 0.42
CA PRO A 254 5.61 22.84 -0.21
C PRO A 254 4.85 22.75 -1.55
N ALA A 255 3.97 23.72 -1.80
CA ALA A 255 3.09 23.70 -2.96
C ALA A 255 3.85 23.74 -4.30
N ASP A 256 4.95 24.50 -4.37
CA ASP A 256 5.85 24.58 -5.54
C ASP A 256 6.53 23.24 -5.80
N LEU A 257 6.98 22.56 -4.75
CA LEU A 257 7.58 21.23 -4.85
C LEU A 257 6.56 20.18 -5.31
N LYS A 258 5.34 20.19 -4.73
CA LYS A 258 4.23 19.35 -5.19
C LYS A 258 3.95 19.58 -6.69
N GLN A 259 3.99 20.84 -7.15
CA GLN A 259 3.78 21.15 -8.57
C GLN A 259 4.89 20.58 -9.46
N LYS A 260 6.17 20.70 -9.08
CA LYS A 260 7.29 20.10 -9.82
C LYS A 260 7.16 18.59 -9.91
N ILE A 261 6.81 17.93 -8.79
CA ILE A 261 6.58 16.49 -8.73
C ILE A 261 5.44 16.08 -9.68
N ARG A 262 4.26 16.75 -9.60
CA ARG A 262 3.15 16.47 -10.52
C ARG A 262 3.53 16.64 -11.98
N ASN A 263 4.24 17.72 -12.32
CA ASN A 263 4.69 17.98 -13.68
C ASN A 263 5.60 16.85 -14.20
N PHE A 264 6.53 16.35 -13.36
CA PHE A 264 7.33 15.19 -13.72
C PHE A 264 6.45 13.97 -14.03
N PHE A 265 5.62 13.54 -13.09
CA PHE A 265 4.82 12.32 -13.25
C PHE A 265 3.89 12.38 -14.46
N TYR A 266 3.19 13.48 -14.68
CA TYR A 266 2.21 13.59 -15.79
C TYR A 266 2.86 13.63 -17.18
N ASN A 267 4.12 14.06 -17.26
CA ASN A 267 4.82 14.19 -18.52
C ASN A 267 5.88 13.09 -18.76
N TYR A 268 6.20 12.28 -17.75
CA TYR A 268 7.25 11.26 -17.87
C TYR A 268 6.78 10.08 -18.70
N LYS A 269 7.49 9.81 -19.84
CA LYS A 269 7.14 8.77 -20.82
C LYS A 269 8.34 7.94 -21.29
N GLU A 270 9.48 7.99 -20.54
CA GLU A 270 10.69 7.28 -20.94
C GLU A 270 10.48 5.75 -20.88
N ALA A 271 10.23 5.16 -22.03
CA ALA A 271 9.84 3.76 -22.13
C ALA A 271 10.92 2.78 -21.60
N LYS A 272 12.21 3.10 -21.73
CA LYS A 272 13.31 2.26 -21.22
C LYS A 272 13.27 2.13 -19.71
N VAL A 273 12.79 3.16 -19.03
CA VAL A 273 12.67 3.19 -17.57
C VAL A 273 11.33 2.63 -17.10
N LEU A 274 10.24 2.88 -17.81
CA LEU A 274 8.89 2.48 -17.40
C LEU A 274 8.54 1.02 -17.72
N LYS A 275 8.97 0.50 -18.89
CA LYS A 275 8.65 -0.89 -19.31
C LYS A 275 9.10 -1.98 -18.33
N PRO A 276 10.25 -1.89 -17.65
CA PRO A 276 10.62 -2.86 -16.62
C PRO A 276 9.59 -2.97 -15.49
N HIS A 277 8.95 -1.87 -15.10
CA HIS A 277 7.85 -1.87 -14.13
C HIS A 277 6.55 -2.48 -14.69
N GLY A 278 6.39 -2.57 -15.99
CA GLY A 278 5.13 -2.88 -16.67
C GLY A 278 4.28 -1.63 -16.95
N TRP A 279 4.88 -0.44 -16.93
CA TRP A 279 4.18 0.85 -17.05
C TRP A 279 4.46 1.55 -18.38
N SER A 280 3.51 2.37 -18.81
CA SER A 280 3.64 3.29 -19.95
C SER A 280 3.67 4.76 -19.51
N GLY A 281 3.32 5.05 -18.26
CA GLY A 281 3.30 6.39 -17.70
C GLY A 281 2.43 6.51 -16.46
N PHE A 282 1.97 7.73 -16.21
CA PHE A 282 1.10 8.05 -15.07
C PHE A 282 -0.06 8.92 -15.53
N ALA A 283 -1.21 8.76 -14.91
CA ALA A 283 -2.37 9.61 -15.12
C ALA A 283 -2.68 10.39 -13.84
N GLN A 284 -3.23 11.58 -13.99
CA GLN A 284 -3.76 12.33 -12.85
C GLN A 284 -4.79 11.49 -12.10
N ALA A 285 -4.75 11.57 -10.78
CA ALA A 285 -5.64 10.85 -9.91
C ALA A 285 -5.90 11.67 -8.65
N ASP A 286 -7.08 11.48 -8.08
CA ASP A 286 -7.44 12.00 -6.77
C ASP A 286 -7.75 10.82 -5.82
N ASP A 287 -7.97 11.13 -4.55
CA ASP A 287 -8.22 10.15 -3.49
C ASP A 287 -9.45 9.27 -3.76
N LYS A 288 -10.47 9.78 -4.47
CA LYS A 288 -11.74 9.07 -4.72
C LYS A 288 -11.58 7.85 -5.64
N ILE A 289 -10.54 7.79 -6.46
CA ILE A 289 -10.27 6.64 -7.33
C ILE A 289 -10.15 5.35 -6.53
N TRP A 290 -9.69 5.41 -5.27
CA TRP A 290 -9.56 4.24 -4.39
C TRP A 290 -10.75 4.05 -3.44
N ASN A 291 -11.87 4.74 -3.66
CA ASN A 291 -13.12 4.44 -2.95
C ASN A 291 -13.58 2.99 -3.10
N PRO A 292 -13.49 2.33 -4.28
CA PRO A 292 -13.78 0.90 -4.37
C PRO A 292 -12.93 0.01 -3.43
N VAL A 293 -11.67 0.41 -3.17
CA VAL A 293 -10.81 -0.30 -2.21
C VAL A 293 -11.26 -0.07 -0.77
N ARG A 294 -11.70 1.15 -0.44
CA ARG A 294 -12.28 1.48 0.89
C ARG A 294 -13.58 0.74 1.13
N GLU A 295 -14.45 0.71 0.12
CA GLU A 295 -15.71 -0.02 0.18
C GLU A 295 -15.46 -1.51 0.43
N LEU A 296 -14.51 -2.10 -0.29
CA LEU A 296 -14.13 -3.50 -0.13
C LEU A 296 -13.57 -3.79 1.27
N ASP A 297 -12.71 -2.91 1.80
CA ASP A 297 -12.13 -3.05 3.14
C ASP A 297 -13.21 -2.98 4.24
N LEU A 298 -14.15 -2.04 4.10
CA LEU A 298 -15.28 -1.91 5.03
C LEU A 298 -16.24 -3.08 4.91
N ALA A 299 -16.60 -3.48 3.69
CA ALA A 299 -17.48 -4.63 3.46
C ALA A 299 -16.90 -5.93 4.03
N LYS A 300 -15.58 -6.15 3.85
CA LYS A 300 -14.88 -7.27 4.48
C LYS A 300 -14.99 -7.24 6.01
N LYS A 301 -14.70 -6.08 6.63
CA LYS A 301 -14.77 -5.90 8.09
C LYS A 301 -16.17 -6.10 8.64
N ILE A 302 -17.20 -5.64 7.91
CA ILE A 302 -18.61 -5.85 8.25
C ILE A 302 -18.93 -7.35 8.26
N LEU A 303 -18.61 -8.06 7.18
CA LEU A 303 -18.87 -9.50 7.09
C LEU A 303 -18.11 -10.30 8.17
N GLU A 304 -16.86 -9.94 8.47
CA GLU A 304 -16.08 -10.59 9.53
C GLU A 304 -16.72 -10.41 10.91
N LEU A 305 -17.30 -9.24 11.20
CA LEU A 305 -18.04 -9.00 12.44
C LEU A 305 -19.38 -9.73 12.46
N GLU A 306 -20.15 -9.68 11.37
CA GLU A 306 -21.45 -10.35 11.25
C GLU A 306 -21.33 -11.87 11.40
N ASN A 307 -20.21 -12.45 10.93
CA ASN A 307 -19.93 -13.89 11.04
C ASN A 307 -19.32 -14.29 12.41
N LYS A 308 -19.15 -13.35 13.33
CA LYS A 308 -18.62 -13.64 14.67
C LYS A 308 -19.72 -14.22 15.56
N GLU A 309 -19.53 -15.46 16.04
CA GLU A 309 -20.52 -16.19 16.85
C GLU A 309 -21.02 -15.42 18.08
N ASN A 310 -20.12 -14.67 18.75
CA ASN A 310 -20.41 -13.90 19.95
C ASN A 310 -19.90 -12.47 19.83
N MET A 311 -20.72 -11.55 19.33
CA MET A 311 -20.42 -10.13 19.29
C MET A 311 -20.64 -9.50 20.67
N ASN A 312 -19.60 -8.87 21.21
CA ASN A 312 -19.71 -8.01 22.38
C ASN A 312 -20.19 -6.59 22.00
N ALA A 313 -20.34 -5.70 23.00
CA ALA A 313 -20.81 -4.34 22.78
C ALA A 313 -19.88 -3.52 21.87
N GLU A 314 -18.57 -3.70 21.98
CA GLU A 314 -17.55 -3.04 21.14
C GLU A 314 -17.63 -3.51 19.67
N ASP A 315 -17.85 -4.81 19.46
CA ASP A 315 -18.05 -5.37 18.10
C ASP A 315 -19.29 -4.77 17.42
N LYS A 316 -20.39 -4.64 18.17
CA LYS A 316 -21.65 -4.04 17.66
C LYS A 316 -21.45 -2.56 17.31
N GLN A 317 -20.74 -1.81 18.15
CA GLN A 317 -20.41 -0.42 17.87
C GLN A 317 -19.55 -0.29 16.62
N LYS A 318 -18.47 -1.09 16.48
CA LYS A 318 -17.61 -1.11 15.29
C LYS A 318 -18.37 -1.46 14.03
N LEU A 319 -19.30 -2.44 14.11
CA LEU A 319 -20.14 -2.83 12.99
C LEU A 319 -20.99 -1.65 12.49
N GLU A 320 -21.60 -0.91 13.40
CA GLU A 320 -22.39 0.28 13.05
C GLU A 320 -21.52 1.40 12.47
N GLU A 321 -20.36 1.67 13.06
CA GLU A 321 -19.40 2.65 12.55
C GLU A 321 -18.95 2.29 11.11
N PHE A 322 -18.67 1.02 10.82
CA PHE A 322 -18.26 0.59 9.47
C PHE A 322 -19.40 0.72 8.46
N ARG A 323 -20.65 0.41 8.85
CA ARG A 323 -21.82 0.61 8.00
C ARG A 323 -22.05 2.08 7.65
N GLN A 324 -21.90 2.98 8.64
CA GLN A 324 -22.02 4.42 8.42
C GLN A 324 -20.90 4.93 7.50
N GLN A 325 -19.65 4.50 7.69
CA GLN A 325 -18.53 4.85 6.81
C GLN A 325 -18.76 4.35 5.38
N LEU A 326 -19.24 3.12 5.21
CA LEU A 326 -19.55 2.54 3.89
C LEU A 326 -20.64 3.33 3.18
N ASN A 327 -21.72 3.70 3.88
CA ASN A 327 -22.80 4.52 3.31
C ASN A 327 -22.27 5.92 2.92
N ALA A 328 -21.44 6.55 3.73
CA ALA A 328 -20.86 7.86 3.42
C ALA A 328 -20.00 7.84 2.15
N ILE A 329 -19.27 6.75 1.88
CA ILE A 329 -18.47 6.62 0.64
C ILE A 329 -19.38 6.49 -0.59
N LYS A 330 -20.49 5.75 -0.49
CA LYS A 330 -21.42 5.52 -1.61
C LYS A 330 -22.25 6.74 -1.98
N THR A 331 -22.42 7.68 -1.07
CA THR A 331 -23.24 8.89 -1.26
C THR A 331 -22.43 10.12 -1.73
N ASN A 332 -21.08 10.05 -1.71
CA ASN A 332 -20.15 11.10 -2.15
C ASN A 332 -19.44 10.75 -3.47
#